data_9d034a9f6561d04b4d11deaf27ac39b2
#
_entry.id   9d034a9f6561d04b4d11deaf27ac39b2
#
_cell.length_a   1.000
_cell.length_b   1.000
_cell.length_c   1.000
_cell.angle_alpha   90.00
_cell.angle_beta   90.00
_cell.angle_gamma   90.00
#
_symmetry.space_group_name_H-M   'P 1'
#
loop_
_entity.id
_entity.type
_entity.pdbx_description
1 polymer ?
#
loop_
_entity_poly.entity_id
_entity_poly.type
_entity_poly.pdbx_seq_one_letter_code
_entity_poly.pdbx_strand_id
1 'polypeptide(L)'
;ENGYVVKEENESQAEFARRLSKISTEFTQTIKVTNWFNKQVANSIYFINITDHTNDELKKVIMNYYYKEHVEYVFYDTLKTDIENIGNGEELKKTATILSNLAQNFNMFIGSTLQLAETATDPINLNINDLAVSRTVKEVLDTLCLFKQIHKENYKNYEYSLNEVDDKFFNLKDYDDPDERYYACVVDKNRAGAKPKLLFNLNLAYNRWVELGYLRLKDAE
;
A
#
# COMPACT_ATOMS: atom_id res chain seq x y z
N GLU A 1 25.75 23.18 2.57
CA GLU A 1 26.90 22.42 3.14
C GLU A 1 27.47 21.57 2.02
N ASN A 2 28.72 21.84 1.64
CA ASN A 2 29.44 21.05 0.64
C ASN A 2 29.86 19.73 1.29
N GLY A 3 29.09 18.66 1.04
CA GLY A 3 29.41 17.33 1.56
C GLY A 3 30.63 16.72 0.89
N TYR A 4 31.79 16.90 1.49
CA TYR A 4 32.97 16.16 1.10
C TYR A 4 32.95 14.77 1.73
N VAL A 5 33.17 13.74 0.91
CA VAL A 5 33.39 12.38 1.41
C VAL A 5 34.83 12.28 1.87
N VAL A 6 35.03 12.16 3.18
CA VAL A 6 36.37 12.09 3.79
C VAL A 6 36.71 10.63 4.07
N LYS A 7 37.99 10.26 3.90
CA LYS A 7 38.49 8.94 4.27
C LYS A 7 38.49 8.77 5.79
N GLU A 8 37.99 7.63 6.26
CA GLU A 8 37.96 7.31 7.69
C GLU A 8 39.36 6.93 8.21
N GLU A 9 39.63 7.18 9.49
CA GLU A 9 40.97 7.01 10.06
C GLU A 9 41.58 5.61 9.89
N ASN A 10 40.73 4.56 9.92
CA ASN A 10 41.18 3.17 9.79
C ASN A 10 40.87 2.55 8.43
N GLU A 11 40.47 3.33 7.46
CA GLU A 11 40.08 2.87 6.12
C GLU A 11 41.29 2.78 5.20
N SER A 12 41.52 1.65 4.54
CA SER A 12 42.56 1.53 3.52
C SER A 12 42.22 2.37 2.27
N GLN A 13 43.24 2.66 1.44
CA GLN A 13 43.04 3.36 0.17
C GLN A 13 42.08 2.59 -0.78
N ALA A 14 42.17 1.25 -0.77
CA ALA A 14 41.32 0.40 -1.61
C ALA A 14 39.84 0.40 -1.15
N GLU A 15 39.58 0.39 0.16
CA GLU A 15 38.26 0.48 0.73
C GLU A 15 37.65 1.86 0.46
N PHE A 16 38.38 2.93 0.66
CA PHE A 16 37.95 4.28 0.34
C PHE A 16 37.56 4.43 -1.14
N ALA A 17 38.41 3.91 -2.06
CA ALA A 17 38.13 3.95 -3.50
C ALA A 17 36.84 3.15 -3.85
N ARG A 18 36.62 1.99 -3.22
CA ARG A 18 35.37 1.21 -3.40
C ARG A 18 34.16 1.97 -2.90
N ARG A 19 34.26 2.59 -1.72
CA ARG A 19 33.16 3.41 -1.15
C ARG A 19 32.84 4.60 -2.03
N LEU A 20 33.85 5.33 -2.52
CA LEU A 20 33.64 6.43 -3.47
C LEU A 20 32.97 5.97 -4.77
N SER A 21 33.40 4.83 -5.32
CA SER A 21 32.81 4.27 -6.54
C SER A 21 31.33 3.93 -6.32
N LYS A 22 30.99 3.34 -5.17
CA LYS A 22 29.60 3.03 -4.81
C LYS A 22 28.77 4.30 -4.71
N ILE A 23 29.22 5.31 -3.97
CA ILE A 23 28.52 6.59 -3.80
C ILE A 23 28.33 7.27 -5.16
N SER A 24 29.34 7.28 -6.03
CA SER A 24 29.25 7.85 -7.38
C SER A 24 28.23 7.15 -8.24
N THR A 25 28.13 5.81 -8.13
CA THR A 25 27.13 5.01 -8.85
C THR A 25 25.73 5.31 -8.35
N GLU A 26 25.51 5.33 -7.05
CA GLU A 26 24.23 5.65 -6.41
C GLU A 26 23.78 7.08 -6.78
N PHE A 27 24.69 8.05 -6.72
CA PHE A 27 24.40 9.43 -7.12
C PHE A 27 24.00 9.55 -8.60
N THR A 28 24.70 8.85 -9.49
CA THR A 28 24.38 8.81 -10.91
C THR A 28 22.99 8.18 -11.16
N GLN A 29 22.66 7.11 -10.44
CA GLN A 29 21.33 6.48 -10.53
C GLN A 29 20.24 7.44 -10.01
N THR A 30 20.49 8.11 -8.88
CA THR A 30 19.56 9.11 -8.32
C THR A 30 19.26 10.22 -9.33
N ILE A 31 20.29 10.77 -9.98
CA ILE A 31 20.11 11.80 -11.01
C ILE A 31 19.28 11.27 -12.18
N LYS A 32 19.53 10.05 -12.66
CA LYS A 32 18.75 9.44 -13.75
C LYS A 32 17.29 9.31 -13.38
N VAL A 33 16.99 8.79 -12.18
CA VAL A 33 15.62 8.62 -11.67
C VAL A 33 14.93 9.98 -11.51
N THR A 34 15.63 10.97 -10.92
CA THR A 34 15.08 12.32 -10.75
C THR A 34 14.76 12.97 -12.11
N ASN A 35 15.65 12.85 -13.08
CA ASN A 35 15.42 13.39 -14.42
C ASN A 35 14.25 12.68 -15.12
N TRP A 36 14.15 11.35 -14.99
CA TRP A 36 13.02 10.59 -15.50
C TRP A 36 11.71 11.03 -14.84
N PHE A 37 11.68 11.11 -13.50
CA PHE A 37 10.51 11.56 -12.75
C PHE A 37 10.07 12.95 -13.19
N ASN A 38 10.98 13.93 -13.24
CA ASN A 38 10.68 15.29 -13.66
C ASN A 38 10.14 15.36 -15.09
N LYS A 39 10.63 14.51 -15.97
CA LYS A 39 10.20 14.49 -17.37
C LYS A 39 8.85 13.80 -17.59
N GLN A 40 8.60 12.70 -16.86
CA GLN A 40 7.46 11.83 -17.14
C GLN A 40 6.31 11.99 -16.15
N VAL A 41 6.59 12.40 -14.91
CA VAL A 41 5.64 12.26 -13.79
C VAL A 41 5.36 13.57 -13.08
N ALA A 42 6.30 14.50 -12.97
CA ALA A 42 6.20 15.69 -12.11
C ALA A 42 4.96 16.56 -12.35
N ASN A 43 4.45 16.61 -13.58
CA ASN A 43 3.25 17.38 -13.92
C ASN A 43 1.97 16.53 -13.92
N SER A 44 2.05 15.27 -13.51
CA SER A 44 0.92 14.33 -13.52
C SER A 44 0.47 13.93 -12.12
N ILE A 45 1.19 14.35 -11.07
CA ILE A 45 0.89 14.02 -9.68
C ILE A 45 0.77 15.31 -8.87
N TYR A 46 -0.34 15.47 -8.18
CA TYR A 46 -0.65 16.57 -7.29
C TYR A 46 -0.68 16.06 -5.85
N PHE A 47 0.15 16.61 -4.98
CA PHE A 47 0.15 16.31 -3.56
C PHE A 47 -0.59 17.42 -2.81
N ILE A 48 -1.71 17.05 -2.22
CA ILE A 48 -2.59 18.00 -1.50
C ILE A 48 -2.56 17.64 -0.03
N ASN A 49 -2.07 18.55 0.79
CA ASN A 49 -2.19 18.39 2.23
C ASN A 49 -3.58 18.93 2.66
N ILE A 50 -4.43 18.00 3.09
CA ILE A 50 -5.75 18.30 3.61
C ILE A 50 -5.84 17.65 5.00
N THR A 51 -5.76 18.47 6.06
CA THR A 51 -5.79 17.97 7.43
C THR A 51 -7.23 17.90 7.93
N ASP A 52 -7.66 18.80 8.74
CA ASP A 52 -9.01 18.83 9.28
C ASP A 52 -9.95 19.48 8.26
N HIS A 53 -10.85 18.71 7.69
CA HIS A 53 -11.74 19.15 6.61
C HIS A 53 -13.15 18.60 6.78
N THR A 54 -14.11 19.31 6.21
CA THR A 54 -15.46 18.81 6.02
C THR A 54 -15.56 17.95 4.75
N ASN A 55 -16.61 17.13 4.67
CA ASN A 55 -16.91 16.37 3.48
C ASN A 55 -17.15 17.24 2.22
N ASP A 56 -17.71 18.44 2.43
CA ASP A 56 -17.92 19.42 1.35
C ASP A 56 -16.59 20.00 0.83
N GLU A 57 -15.63 20.24 1.71
CA GLU A 57 -14.30 20.70 1.31
C GLU A 57 -13.54 19.62 0.55
N LEU A 58 -13.55 18.36 1.04
CA LEU A 58 -12.96 17.22 0.34
C LEU A 58 -13.54 17.09 -1.08
N LYS A 59 -14.87 17.13 -1.19
CA LYS A 59 -15.55 17.10 -2.49
C LYS A 59 -15.13 18.24 -3.40
N LYS A 60 -15.07 19.47 -2.91
CA LYS A 60 -14.64 20.65 -3.68
C LYS A 60 -13.20 20.51 -4.20
N VAL A 61 -12.29 20.01 -3.35
CA VAL A 61 -10.89 19.77 -3.75
C VAL A 61 -10.83 18.75 -4.88
N ILE A 62 -11.45 17.58 -4.75
CA ILE A 62 -11.45 16.55 -5.79
C ILE A 62 -12.04 17.07 -7.09
N MET A 63 -13.20 17.72 -7.05
CA MET A 63 -13.87 18.27 -8.23
C MET A 63 -13.04 19.38 -8.90
N ASN A 64 -12.35 20.23 -8.13
CA ASN A 64 -11.49 21.28 -8.69
C ASN A 64 -10.34 20.67 -9.53
N TYR A 65 -9.67 19.63 -9.03
CA TYR A 65 -8.62 18.94 -9.77
C TYR A 65 -9.16 18.12 -10.94
N TYR A 66 -10.33 17.51 -10.81
CA TYR A 66 -10.99 16.85 -11.93
C TYR A 66 -11.25 17.82 -13.09
N TYR A 67 -11.85 19.00 -12.83
CA TYR A 67 -12.21 19.94 -13.90
C TYR A 67 -11.03 20.75 -14.46
N LYS A 68 -10.05 21.08 -13.63
CA LYS A 68 -8.92 21.92 -14.07
C LYS A 68 -7.76 21.13 -14.63
N GLU A 69 -7.46 19.99 -14.02
CA GLU A 69 -6.24 19.21 -14.26
C GLU A 69 -6.55 17.85 -14.86
N HIS A 70 -7.83 17.52 -15.08
CA HIS A 70 -8.30 16.24 -15.63
C HIS A 70 -7.81 15.03 -14.83
N VAL A 71 -7.79 15.14 -13.50
CA VAL A 71 -7.37 14.05 -12.61
C VAL A 71 -8.42 12.94 -12.63
N GLU A 72 -8.00 11.72 -12.97
CA GLU A 72 -8.84 10.51 -13.03
C GLU A 72 -8.56 9.54 -11.87
N TYR A 73 -7.44 9.69 -11.18
CA TYR A 73 -7.01 8.83 -10.08
C TYR A 73 -6.80 9.65 -8.82
N VAL A 74 -7.52 9.31 -7.76
CA VAL A 74 -7.42 9.97 -6.46
C VAL A 74 -7.04 8.93 -5.41
N PHE A 75 -6.02 9.25 -4.60
CA PHE A 75 -5.66 8.48 -3.42
C PHE A 75 -5.85 9.35 -2.19
N TYR A 76 -6.83 8.98 -1.37
CA TYR A 76 -7.15 9.69 -0.13
C TYR A 76 -6.65 8.91 1.08
N ASP A 77 -5.52 9.33 1.62
CA ASP A 77 -4.83 8.66 2.72
C ASP A 77 -4.90 9.52 4.00
N THR A 78 -5.69 9.11 4.92
CA THR A 78 -6.51 7.92 5.12
C THR A 78 -7.99 8.31 5.19
N LEU A 79 -8.91 7.36 4.99
CA LEU A 79 -10.35 7.62 5.12
C LEU A 79 -10.68 8.09 6.55
N LYS A 80 -11.20 9.31 6.67
CA LYS A 80 -11.55 9.97 7.93
C LYS A 80 -13.03 10.35 7.96
N THR A 81 -13.53 10.56 9.17
CA THR A 81 -14.82 11.21 9.39
C THR A 81 -14.72 12.70 9.11
N ASP A 82 -15.85 13.30 8.79
CA ASP A 82 -16.00 14.76 8.73
C ASP A 82 -15.64 15.38 10.09
N ILE A 83 -14.90 16.49 10.08
CA ILE A 83 -14.43 17.17 11.30
C ILE A 83 -15.58 17.63 12.18
N GLU A 84 -16.73 17.97 11.59
CA GLU A 84 -17.93 18.41 12.33
C GLU A 84 -18.64 17.26 13.05
N ASN A 85 -18.29 15.99 12.73
CA ASN A 85 -19.00 14.79 13.18
C ASN A 85 -18.05 13.69 13.69
N ILE A 86 -17.08 14.06 14.49
CA ILE A 86 -16.08 13.13 15.04
C ILE A 86 -16.72 12.10 15.96
N GLY A 87 -16.51 10.81 15.69
CA GLY A 87 -16.75 9.72 16.64
C GLY A 87 -17.89 8.76 16.31
N ASN A 88 -18.54 8.88 15.16
CA ASN A 88 -19.62 7.96 14.77
C ASN A 88 -19.24 7.14 13.51
N GLY A 89 -19.38 5.81 13.59
CA GLY A 89 -19.07 4.92 12.44
C GLY A 89 -19.94 5.17 11.21
N GLU A 90 -21.12 5.75 11.38
CA GLU A 90 -21.97 6.17 10.26
C GLU A 90 -21.41 7.37 9.50
N GLU A 91 -20.66 8.25 10.16
CA GLU A 91 -20.04 9.40 9.51
C GLU A 91 -18.92 8.96 8.56
N LEU A 92 -18.15 7.92 8.91
CA LEU A 92 -17.16 7.36 8.01
C LEU A 92 -17.81 6.78 6.74
N LYS A 93 -19.00 6.14 6.89
CA LYS A 93 -19.81 5.67 5.76
C LYS A 93 -20.26 6.84 4.88
N LYS A 94 -20.61 7.99 5.46
CA LYS A 94 -21.00 9.19 4.67
C LYS A 94 -19.82 9.67 3.82
N THR A 95 -18.63 9.80 4.39
CA THR A 95 -17.42 10.16 3.62
C THR A 95 -17.15 9.16 2.51
N ALA A 96 -17.18 7.86 2.81
CA ALA A 96 -17.01 6.81 1.81
C ALA A 96 -18.10 6.85 0.71
N THR A 97 -19.35 7.18 1.06
CA THR A 97 -20.45 7.33 0.10
C THR A 97 -20.23 8.51 -0.82
N ILE A 98 -19.73 9.64 -0.33
CA ILE A 98 -19.39 10.81 -1.14
C ILE A 98 -18.29 10.45 -2.14
N LEU A 99 -17.23 9.77 -1.69
CA LEU A 99 -16.14 9.32 -2.56
C LEU A 99 -16.64 8.33 -3.62
N SER A 100 -17.47 7.36 -3.24
CA SER A 100 -18.09 6.41 -4.18
C SER A 100 -18.96 7.12 -5.22
N ASN A 101 -19.77 8.10 -4.82
CA ASN A 101 -20.59 8.89 -5.74
C ASN A 101 -19.73 9.73 -6.71
N LEU A 102 -18.62 10.30 -6.23
CA LEU A 102 -17.68 11.02 -7.10
C LEU A 102 -17.04 10.06 -8.12
N ALA A 103 -16.58 8.88 -7.67
CA ALA A 103 -16.01 7.87 -8.55
C ALA A 103 -16.97 7.48 -9.66
N GLN A 104 -18.24 7.21 -9.33
CA GLN A 104 -19.27 6.81 -10.30
C GLN A 104 -19.69 7.96 -11.24
N ASN A 105 -19.96 9.16 -10.69
CA ASN A 105 -20.50 10.27 -11.48
C ASN A 105 -19.45 10.85 -12.44
N PHE A 106 -18.18 10.77 -12.10
CA PHE A 106 -17.07 11.36 -12.89
C PHE A 106 -16.19 10.28 -13.53
N ASN A 107 -16.55 9.00 -13.44
CA ASN A 107 -15.79 7.87 -13.98
C ASN A 107 -14.31 7.93 -13.58
N MET A 108 -14.04 8.15 -12.28
CA MET A 108 -12.70 8.23 -11.72
C MET A 108 -12.43 7.08 -10.76
N PHE A 109 -11.14 6.72 -10.61
CA PHE A 109 -10.71 5.82 -9.57
C PHE A 109 -10.48 6.59 -8.27
N ILE A 110 -11.05 6.12 -7.17
CA ILE A 110 -10.77 6.66 -5.84
C ILE A 110 -10.36 5.51 -4.92
N GLY A 111 -9.08 5.52 -4.51
CA GLY A 111 -8.52 4.60 -3.52
C GLY A 111 -8.36 5.28 -2.17
N SER A 112 -8.59 4.55 -1.09
CA SER A 112 -8.32 5.06 0.27
C SER A 112 -7.83 3.96 1.19
N THR A 113 -7.15 4.33 2.26
CA THR A 113 -6.63 3.42 3.27
C THR A 113 -7.45 3.46 4.55
N LEU A 114 -7.48 2.32 5.25
CA LEU A 114 -8.08 2.14 6.57
C LEU A 114 -7.17 1.27 7.43
N GLN A 115 -7.20 1.47 8.74
CA GLN A 115 -6.44 0.66 9.67
C GLN A 115 -7.21 -0.62 10.05
N LEU A 116 -6.47 -1.73 10.14
CA LEU A 116 -6.94 -2.96 10.78
C LEU A 116 -6.99 -2.75 12.30
N ALA A 117 -7.94 -3.42 12.95
CA ALA A 117 -7.96 -3.50 14.40
C ALA A 117 -6.78 -4.30 14.93
N GLU A 118 -6.31 -3.98 16.13
CA GLU A 118 -5.24 -4.74 16.79
C GLU A 118 -5.61 -6.22 17.01
N THR A 119 -6.91 -6.51 17.14
CA THR A 119 -7.46 -7.86 17.29
C THR A 119 -7.42 -8.70 16.02
N ALA A 120 -7.13 -8.11 14.87
CA ALA A 120 -6.97 -8.82 13.59
C ALA A 120 -5.68 -9.64 13.61
N THR A 121 -5.71 -10.86 14.13
CA THR A 121 -4.50 -11.69 14.36
C THR A 121 -4.25 -12.72 13.27
N ASP A 122 -5.29 -13.21 12.59
CA ASP A 122 -5.17 -14.24 11.55
C ASP A 122 -5.03 -13.60 10.15
N PRO A 123 -3.84 -13.66 9.51
CA PRO A 123 -3.60 -12.96 8.26
C PRO A 123 -4.37 -13.54 7.06
N ILE A 124 -4.79 -14.80 7.07
CA ILE A 124 -5.47 -15.42 5.93
C ILE A 124 -7.01 -15.36 6.02
N ASN A 125 -7.55 -15.16 7.21
CA ASN A 125 -9.00 -15.10 7.44
C ASN A 125 -9.49 -13.70 7.74
N LEU A 126 -8.74 -12.68 7.32
CA LEU A 126 -9.15 -11.29 7.43
C LEU A 126 -10.50 -11.04 6.74
N ASN A 127 -11.31 -10.22 7.37
CA ASN A 127 -12.60 -9.80 6.83
C ASN A 127 -12.96 -8.40 7.36
N ILE A 128 -14.08 -7.87 6.95
CA ILE A 128 -14.55 -6.50 7.32
C ILE A 128 -14.63 -6.28 8.83
N ASN A 129 -14.80 -7.33 9.64
CA ASN A 129 -14.89 -7.18 11.10
C ASN A 129 -13.52 -6.89 11.73
N ASP A 130 -12.44 -7.08 10.97
CA ASP A 130 -11.07 -6.79 11.38
C ASP A 130 -10.66 -5.33 11.12
N LEU A 131 -11.55 -4.50 10.56
CA LEU A 131 -11.33 -3.07 10.47
C LEU A 131 -11.52 -2.41 11.84
N ALA A 132 -10.64 -1.47 12.17
CA ALA A 132 -10.72 -0.67 13.40
C ALA A 132 -11.94 0.27 13.44
N VAL A 133 -12.62 0.42 12.33
CA VAL A 133 -13.72 1.36 12.11
C VAL A 133 -14.95 0.66 11.54
N SER A 134 -16.02 1.42 11.34
CA SER A 134 -17.34 0.94 10.97
C SER A 134 -17.40 -0.10 9.85
N ARG A 135 -18.03 -1.23 10.14
CA ARG A 135 -18.35 -2.31 9.18
C ARG A 135 -19.25 -1.85 8.04
N THR A 136 -20.02 -0.80 8.24
CA THR A 136 -20.99 -0.28 7.27
C THR A 136 -20.33 0.36 6.05
N VAL A 137 -19.04 0.72 6.13
CA VAL A 137 -18.26 1.24 5.00
C VAL A 137 -18.21 0.22 3.85
N LYS A 138 -18.19 -1.09 4.16
CA LYS A 138 -18.20 -2.15 3.13
C LYS A 138 -19.37 -2.04 2.15
N GLU A 139 -20.50 -1.53 2.58
CA GLU A 139 -21.69 -1.46 1.73
C GLU A 139 -21.46 -0.59 0.48
N VAL A 140 -20.67 0.46 0.60
CA VAL A 140 -20.43 1.44 -0.47
C VAL A 140 -19.15 1.19 -1.29
N LEU A 141 -18.22 0.39 -0.80
CA LEU A 141 -16.99 0.06 -1.52
C LEU A 141 -17.26 -0.89 -2.70
N ASP A 142 -16.51 -0.75 -3.77
CA ASP A 142 -16.50 -1.72 -4.87
C ASP A 142 -15.50 -2.85 -4.60
N THR A 143 -14.34 -2.52 -4.06
CA THR A 143 -13.29 -3.47 -3.70
C THR A 143 -12.76 -3.18 -2.30
N LEU A 144 -12.49 -4.23 -1.53
CA LEU A 144 -11.83 -4.17 -0.23
C LEU A 144 -10.71 -5.21 -0.18
N CYS A 145 -9.48 -4.72 -0.08
CA CYS A 145 -8.27 -5.53 0.10
C CYS A 145 -7.73 -5.31 1.52
N LEU A 146 -7.51 -6.38 2.25
CA LEU A 146 -7.01 -6.37 3.62
C LEU A 146 -5.59 -6.95 3.63
N PHE A 147 -4.63 -6.17 4.13
CA PHE A 147 -3.21 -6.55 4.16
C PHE A 147 -2.76 -6.79 5.59
N LYS A 148 -2.13 -7.94 5.83
CA LYS A 148 -1.55 -8.28 7.14
C LYS A 148 -0.22 -8.99 6.96
N GLN A 149 0.78 -8.59 7.75
CA GLN A 149 2.05 -9.30 7.80
C GLN A 149 1.85 -10.72 8.35
N ILE A 150 2.49 -11.70 7.70
CA ILE A 150 2.66 -13.04 8.24
C ILE A 150 3.97 -13.04 9.03
N HIS A 151 3.89 -13.29 10.34
CA HIS A 151 5.06 -13.32 11.19
C HIS A 151 5.87 -14.61 10.95
N LYS A 152 7.19 -14.52 11.11
CA LYS A 152 8.16 -15.58 10.79
C LYS A 152 7.86 -16.91 11.48
N GLU A 153 7.44 -16.87 12.74
CA GLU A 153 7.06 -18.05 13.51
C GLU A 153 5.88 -18.84 12.92
N ASN A 154 5.09 -18.19 12.06
CA ASN A 154 3.91 -18.75 11.42
C ASN A 154 4.14 -19.22 9.98
N TYR A 155 5.33 -18.99 9.39
CA TYR A 155 5.61 -19.37 7.99
C TYR A 155 5.34 -20.84 7.70
N LYS A 156 5.63 -21.73 8.65
CA LYS A 156 5.39 -23.17 8.54
C LYS A 156 3.93 -23.56 8.31
N ASN A 157 2.99 -22.68 8.68
CA ASN A 157 1.55 -22.96 8.59
C ASN A 157 0.98 -22.59 7.21
N TYR A 158 1.76 -21.94 6.35
CA TYR A 158 1.31 -21.40 5.07
C TYR A 158 2.09 -21.96 3.91
N GLU A 159 1.41 -22.02 2.77
CA GLU A 159 2.00 -22.30 1.46
C GLU A 159 1.28 -21.48 0.39
N TYR A 160 1.87 -21.42 -0.80
CA TYR A 160 1.26 -20.70 -1.92
C TYR A 160 1.44 -21.47 -3.24
N SER A 161 0.57 -21.20 -4.20
CA SER A 161 0.65 -21.67 -5.58
C SER A 161 0.76 -20.49 -6.54
N LEU A 162 1.32 -20.70 -7.72
CA LEU A 162 1.44 -19.64 -8.74
C LEU A 162 0.10 -19.31 -9.39
N ASN A 163 -0.80 -20.29 -9.48
CA ASN A 163 -2.15 -20.14 -10.00
C ASN A 163 -3.18 -20.70 -9.00
N GLU A 164 -4.42 -20.25 -9.10
CA GLU A 164 -5.51 -20.67 -8.20
C GLU A 164 -5.81 -22.17 -8.23
N VAL A 165 -5.57 -22.81 -9.37
CA VAL A 165 -5.89 -24.23 -9.63
C VAL A 165 -4.65 -25.14 -9.70
N ASP A 166 -3.48 -24.64 -9.32
CA ASP A 166 -2.25 -25.44 -9.34
C ASP A 166 -2.23 -26.47 -8.21
N ASP A 167 -1.75 -27.69 -8.56
CA ASP A 167 -1.46 -28.75 -7.58
C ASP A 167 -0.05 -28.62 -6.98
N LYS A 168 0.73 -27.64 -7.43
CA LYS A 168 2.10 -27.40 -6.95
C LYS A 168 2.14 -26.26 -5.95
N PHE A 169 2.53 -26.59 -4.72
CA PHE A 169 2.62 -25.65 -3.61
C PHE A 169 4.05 -25.39 -3.18
N PHE A 170 4.31 -24.15 -2.77
CA PHE A 170 5.59 -23.69 -2.31
C PHE A 170 5.48 -23.25 -0.86
N ASN A 171 6.44 -23.70 -0.03
CA ASN A 171 6.51 -23.28 1.37
C ASN A 171 7.08 -21.86 1.48
N LEU A 172 6.62 -21.12 2.47
CA LEU A 172 7.25 -19.88 2.87
C LEU A 172 8.62 -20.20 3.48
N LYS A 173 9.64 -19.44 3.08
CA LYS A 173 11.02 -19.61 3.54
C LYS A 173 11.46 -18.36 4.27
N ASP A 174 12.43 -18.52 5.19
CA ASP A 174 13.10 -17.39 5.78
C ASP A 174 13.86 -16.60 4.71
N TYR A 175 13.83 -15.28 4.82
CA TYR A 175 14.66 -14.38 4.05
C TYR A 175 15.97 -14.09 4.78
N ASP A 176 17.05 -13.96 4.01
CA ASP A 176 18.33 -13.51 4.54
C ASP A 176 18.32 -11.98 4.80
N ASP A 177 17.53 -11.24 4.02
CA ASP A 177 17.35 -9.79 4.17
C ASP A 177 16.31 -9.52 5.27
N PRO A 178 16.66 -8.82 6.35
CA PRO A 178 15.75 -8.50 7.45
C PRO A 178 14.60 -7.55 7.06
N ASP A 179 14.73 -6.85 5.94
CA ASP A 179 13.71 -5.95 5.42
C ASP A 179 12.68 -6.65 4.52
N GLU A 180 12.94 -7.90 4.14
CA GLU A 180 11.99 -8.72 3.40
C GLU A 180 10.99 -9.43 4.32
N ARG A 181 9.71 -9.38 3.95
CA ARG A 181 8.60 -9.93 4.73
C ARG A 181 7.49 -10.45 3.84
N TYR A 182 6.75 -11.44 4.34
CA TYR A 182 5.52 -11.87 3.70
C TYR A 182 4.31 -11.11 4.24
N TYR A 183 3.43 -10.76 3.31
CA TYR A 183 2.12 -10.21 3.62
C TYR A 183 1.03 -10.99 2.92
N ALA A 184 -0.03 -11.31 3.66
CA ALA A 184 -1.27 -11.79 3.08
C ALA A 184 -2.08 -10.58 2.60
N CYS A 185 -2.67 -10.69 1.41
CA CYS A 185 -3.69 -9.80 0.89
C CYS A 185 -4.98 -10.58 0.71
N VAL A 186 -5.97 -10.30 1.52
CA VAL A 186 -7.29 -10.93 1.42
C VAL A 186 -8.26 -9.97 0.74
N VAL A 187 -8.78 -10.35 -0.41
CA VAL A 187 -9.82 -9.58 -1.10
C VAL A 187 -11.17 -9.98 -0.49
N ASP A 188 -11.62 -9.22 0.52
CA ASP A 188 -12.90 -9.50 1.23
C ASP A 188 -14.13 -9.05 0.42
N LYS A 189 -13.99 -8.01 -0.40
CA LYS A 189 -15.02 -7.57 -1.33
C LYS A 189 -14.44 -7.29 -2.71
N ASN A 190 -15.11 -7.75 -3.75
CA ASN A 190 -14.85 -7.40 -5.14
C ASN A 190 -16.14 -7.55 -5.95
N ARG A 191 -16.75 -6.43 -6.35
CA ARG A 191 -17.99 -6.45 -7.14
C ARG A 191 -17.79 -6.97 -8.55
N ALA A 192 -16.57 -6.84 -9.08
CA ALA A 192 -16.28 -7.16 -10.48
C ALA A 192 -15.68 -8.57 -10.69
N GLY A 193 -15.35 -9.32 -9.62
CA GLY A 193 -14.68 -10.60 -9.82
C GLY A 193 -14.42 -11.43 -8.56
N ALA A 194 -13.39 -12.25 -8.63
CA ALA A 194 -12.98 -13.17 -7.58
C ALA A 194 -12.50 -12.45 -6.31
N LYS A 195 -12.45 -13.21 -5.22
CA LYS A 195 -11.96 -12.77 -3.91
C LYS A 195 -10.77 -13.63 -3.47
N PRO A 196 -9.64 -13.49 -4.15
CA PRO A 196 -8.48 -14.30 -3.85
C PRO A 196 -7.87 -13.94 -2.50
N LYS A 197 -7.10 -14.89 -1.98
CA LYS A 197 -6.13 -14.66 -0.92
C LYS A 197 -4.75 -14.76 -1.54
N LEU A 198 -4.03 -13.66 -1.56
CA LEU A 198 -2.74 -13.55 -2.25
C LEU A 198 -1.60 -13.41 -1.27
N LEU A 199 -0.44 -13.91 -1.66
CA LEU A 199 0.81 -13.75 -0.93
C LEU A 199 1.69 -12.73 -1.63
N PHE A 200 2.19 -11.77 -0.88
CA PHE A 200 3.18 -10.80 -1.33
C PHE A 200 4.48 -10.93 -0.55
N ASN A 201 5.59 -10.76 -1.24
CA ASN A 201 6.87 -10.39 -0.64
C ASN A 201 7.01 -8.88 -0.69
N LEU A 202 7.27 -8.28 0.45
CA LEU A 202 7.55 -6.86 0.60
C LEU A 202 8.99 -6.66 1.07
N ASN A 203 9.73 -5.79 0.39
CA ASN A 203 10.93 -5.20 0.93
C ASN A 203 10.64 -3.76 1.34
N LEU A 204 10.58 -3.51 2.64
CA LEU A 204 10.14 -2.22 3.18
C LEU A 204 11.18 -1.12 2.96
N ALA A 205 12.48 -1.45 2.90
CA ALA A 205 13.54 -0.47 2.67
C ALA A 205 13.43 0.18 1.27
N TYR A 206 12.92 -0.55 0.29
CA TYR A 206 12.79 -0.10 -1.10
C TYR A 206 11.34 0.11 -1.53
N ASN A 207 10.37 -0.08 -0.63
CA ASN A 207 8.94 -0.10 -0.95
C ASN A 207 8.62 -1.00 -2.16
N ARG A 208 9.30 -2.16 -2.23
CA ARG A 208 9.14 -3.13 -3.32
C ARG A 208 8.10 -4.16 -2.92
N TRP A 209 7.08 -4.32 -3.76
CA TRP A 209 6.00 -5.28 -3.63
C TRP A 209 6.07 -6.29 -4.76
N VAL A 210 6.11 -7.56 -4.42
CA VAL A 210 6.11 -8.66 -5.40
C VAL A 210 5.01 -9.63 -5.04
N GLU A 211 4.02 -9.79 -5.92
CA GLU A 211 3.02 -10.84 -5.79
C GLU A 211 3.67 -12.19 -6.07
N LEU A 212 3.50 -13.15 -5.16
CA LEU A 212 4.04 -14.50 -5.27
C LEU A 212 3.01 -15.52 -5.73
N GLY A 213 1.72 -15.27 -5.47
CA GLY A 213 0.64 -16.14 -5.88
C GLY A 213 -0.46 -16.29 -4.84
N TYR A 214 -1.19 -17.39 -4.91
CA TYR A 214 -2.36 -17.68 -4.08
C TYR A 214 -1.95 -18.31 -2.75
N LEU A 215 -2.33 -17.65 -1.66
CA LEU A 215 -2.00 -18.07 -0.29
C LEU A 215 -3.04 -19.06 0.24
N ARG A 216 -2.60 -20.12 0.91
CA ARG A 216 -3.46 -21.03 1.67
C ARG A 216 -2.80 -21.50 2.96
N LEU A 217 -3.61 -22.04 3.87
CA LEU A 217 -3.12 -22.83 4.99
C LEU A 217 -2.65 -24.19 4.46
N LYS A 218 -1.59 -24.72 5.05
CA LYS A 218 -1.23 -26.12 4.84
C LYS A 218 -2.32 -27.00 5.46
N ASP A 219 -2.62 -28.09 4.77
CA ASP A 219 -3.45 -29.13 5.34
C ASP A 219 -2.77 -29.68 6.59
N ALA A 220 -3.53 -29.82 7.70
CA ALA A 220 -3.02 -30.47 8.89
C ALA A 220 -2.76 -31.94 8.54
N GLU A 221 -1.50 -32.38 8.70
CA GLU A 221 -1.12 -33.81 8.60
C GLU A 221 -1.78 -34.65 9.71
#